data_be296aa3695a83eed83065b272da9a62
#
_entry.id   be296aa3695a83eed83065b272da9a62
#
_cell.length_a   1.000
_cell.length_b   1.000
_cell.length_c   1.000
_cell.angle_alpha   90.00
_cell.angle_beta   90.00
_cell.angle_gamma   90.00
#
_symmetry.space_group_name_H-M   'P 1'
#
loop_
_entity.id
_entity.type
_entity.pdbx_description
1 polymer ?
#
loop_
_entity_poly.entity_id
_entity_poly.type
_entity_poly.pdbx_seq_one_letter_code
_entity_poly.pdbx_strand_id
1 'polypeptide(L)'
;MTNRKAKKFTAFLWHRRIGLLALLLVIILAITGIMLNHTEKFRLDETYVNNTLLLNWYGIKPKHEPVSYRVINQSQSHIISAWNKQLFFDDIAITTLEQDMHGAIAAEQFIVVALDNEIILLSFEGEFIERVSTSISFSKIQRLGKKYQRPVIETSDPLYYIADEHILDWDVISNEDIEWTQQYSLDAEEHEKLLVAYRGNGLKLERIILDLHSGRIFGDFGVYLMDAAAIALLWLSFSGLWVWNSRRRKMRRKKHYRKHHRV
;
A
#
# COMPACT_ATOMS: atom_id res chain seq x y z
N MET A 1 28.86 47.20 30.28
CA MET A 1 27.56 46.57 30.73
C MET A 1 26.55 46.34 29.61
N THR A 2 26.80 46.74 28.38
CA THR A 2 25.88 46.72 27.22
C THR A 2 25.68 45.32 26.58
N ASN A 3 26.67 44.45 26.62
CA ASN A 3 26.64 43.16 25.89
C ASN A 3 25.69 42.10 26.49
N ARG A 4 25.39 42.14 27.79
CA ARG A 4 24.46 41.18 28.45
C ARG A 4 22.98 41.49 28.21
N LYS A 5 22.61 42.75 27.97
CA LYS A 5 21.22 43.14 27.67
C LYS A 5 20.85 42.78 26.23
N ALA A 6 21.77 42.99 25.28
CA ALA A 6 21.61 42.65 23.88
C ALA A 6 21.41 41.11 23.69
N LYS A 7 22.27 40.27 24.29
CA LYS A 7 22.14 38.80 24.22
C LYS A 7 20.80 38.27 24.78
N LYS A 8 20.24 38.92 25.83
CA LYS A 8 18.94 38.50 26.40
C LYS A 8 17.76 38.89 25.52
N PHE A 9 17.83 40.01 24.85
CA PHE A 9 16.81 40.48 23.92
C PHE A 9 16.77 39.57 22.67
N THR A 10 17.93 39.23 22.15
CA THR A 10 18.08 38.31 21.03
C THR A 10 17.50 36.90 21.34
N ALA A 11 17.83 36.31 22.48
CA ALA A 11 17.31 35.03 22.92
C ALA A 11 15.77 35.03 23.06
N PHE A 12 15.18 36.11 23.55
CA PHE A 12 13.72 36.24 23.64
C PHE A 12 13.04 36.34 22.26
N LEU A 13 13.64 37.08 21.33
CA LEU A 13 13.12 37.16 19.94
C LEU A 13 13.16 35.83 19.24
N TRP A 14 14.28 35.10 19.35
CA TRP A 14 14.42 33.76 18.76
C TRP A 14 13.43 32.78 19.39
N HIS A 15 13.28 32.74 20.70
CA HIS A 15 12.29 31.92 21.38
C HIS A 15 10.87 32.18 20.84
N ARG A 16 10.49 33.46 20.68
CA ARG A 16 9.17 33.82 20.13
C ARG A 16 8.98 33.40 18.69
N ARG A 17 10.01 33.58 17.83
CA ARG A 17 9.93 33.23 16.41
C ARG A 17 9.86 31.72 16.24
N ILE A 18 10.74 30.97 16.86
CA ILE A 18 10.76 29.51 16.83
C ILE A 18 9.46 28.97 17.44
N GLY A 19 8.99 29.49 18.53
CA GLY A 19 7.74 29.08 19.15
C GLY A 19 6.53 29.29 18.26
N LEU A 20 6.47 30.40 17.52
CA LEU A 20 5.38 30.65 16.57
C LEU A 20 5.43 29.70 15.37
N LEU A 21 6.62 29.41 14.82
CA LEU A 21 6.80 28.45 13.74
C LEU A 21 6.47 27.02 14.19
N ALA A 22 6.89 26.65 15.39
CA ALA A 22 6.61 25.33 15.94
C ALA A 22 5.13 25.13 16.33
N LEU A 23 4.39 26.21 16.59
CA LEU A 23 3.02 26.13 17.11
C LEU A 23 2.10 25.28 16.22
N LEU A 24 2.15 25.48 14.90
CA LEU A 24 1.32 24.73 13.96
C LEU A 24 1.65 23.24 14.01
N LEU A 25 2.93 22.89 13.99
CA LEU A 25 3.38 21.48 14.05
C LEU A 25 3.00 20.86 15.40
N VAL A 26 3.12 21.60 16.50
CA VAL A 26 2.72 21.14 17.84
C VAL A 26 1.22 20.85 17.89
N ILE A 27 0.38 21.70 17.30
CA ILE A 27 -1.07 21.46 17.25
C ILE A 27 -1.38 20.18 16.48
N ILE A 28 -0.75 19.98 15.31
CA ILE A 28 -0.92 18.76 14.51
C ILE A 28 -0.49 17.53 15.32
N LEU A 29 0.71 17.57 15.92
CA LEU A 29 1.23 16.48 16.75
C LEU A 29 0.34 16.18 17.95
N ALA A 30 -0.18 17.22 18.64
CA ALA A 30 -1.06 17.03 19.78
C ALA A 30 -2.39 16.39 19.38
N ILE A 31 -3.03 16.88 18.32
CA ILE A 31 -4.31 16.33 17.84
C ILE A 31 -4.12 14.89 17.36
N THR A 32 -3.15 14.64 16.50
CA THR A 32 -2.90 13.29 15.97
C THR A 32 -2.45 12.33 17.05
N GLY A 33 -1.65 12.78 18.02
CA GLY A 33 -1.24 11.97 19.18
C GLY A 33 -2.42 11.58 20.08
N ILE A 34 -3.36 12.50 20.33
CA ILE A 34 -4.59 12.20 21.08
C ILE A 34 -5.44 11.19 20.30
N MET A 35 -5.58 11.35 18.97
CA MET A 35 -6.32 10.41 18.15
C MET A 35 -5.70 9.00 18.20
N LEU A 36 -4.38 8.89 18.09
CA LEU A 36 -3.66 7.62 18.16
C LEU A 36 -3.74 6.96 19.54
N ASN A 37 -3.75 7.73 20.63
CA ASN A 37 -3.95 7.19 21.98
C ASN A 37 -5.38 6.64 22.21
N HIS A 38 -6.30 6.97 21.32
CA HIS A 38 -7.70 6.55 21.42
C HIS A 38 -8.16 5.84 20.13
N THR A 39 -7.27 5.10 19.49
CA THR A 39 -7.51 4.42 18.20
C THR A 39 -8.79 3.59 18.23
N GLU A 40 -8.97 2.71 19.22
CA GLU A 40 -10.16 1.88 19.39
C GLU A 40 -11.44 2.72 19.60
N LYS A 41 -11.36 3.75 20.46
CA LYS A 41 -12.52 4.61 20.76
C LYS A 41 -13.01 5.38 19.53
N PHE A 42 -12.09 5.82 18.68
CA PHE A 42 -12.39 6.52 17.44
C PHE A 42 -12.52 5.56 16.24
N ARG A 43 -12.35 4.26 16.46
CA ARG A 43 -12.41 3.21 15.44
C ARG A 43 -11.50 3.50 14.24
N LEU A 44 -10.32 4.05 14.51
CA LEU A 44 -9.38 4.45 13.45
C LEU A 44 -8.82 3.24 12.70
N ASP A 45 -8.71 2.11 13.37
CA ASP A 45 -8.25 0.81 12.87
C ASP A 45 -9.32 0.05 12.07
N GLU A 46 -10.59 0.41 12.25
CA GLU A 46 -11.72 -0.19 11.53
C GLU A 46 -12.24 0.73 10.41
N THR A 47 -11.88 2.02 10.44
CA THR A 47 -12.29 3.00 9.44
C THR A 47 -11.32 3.00 8.27
N TYR A 48 -11.86 2.87 7.05
CA TYR A 48 -11.08 2.87 5.82
C TYR A 48 -11.37 4.11 4.98
N VAL A 49 -10.34 4.64 4.35
CA VAL A 49 -10.41 5.77 3.43
C VAL A 49 -10.09 5.27 2.03
N ASN A 50 -11.09 5.33 1.16
CA ASN A 50 -10.97 4.92 -0.24
C ASN A 50 -11.03 6.15 -1.18
N ASN A 51 -10.12 7.10 -0.97
CA ASN A 51 -10.00 8.28 -1.83
C ASN A 51 -8.89 8.08 -2.87
N THR A 52 -9.24 8.19 -4.15
CA THR A 52 -8.32 7.94 -5.29
C THR A 52 -7.05 8.78 -5.22
N LEU A 53 -7.14 10.06 -4.84
CA LEU A 53 -5.95 10.94 -4.74
C LEU A 53 -5.02 10.47 -3.62
N LEU A 54 -5.59 10.09 -2.49
CA LEU A 54 -4.84 9.60 -1.34
C LEU A 54 -4.19 8.25 -1.63
N LEU A 55 -4.93 7.31 -2.21
CA LEU A 55 -4.41 6.00 -2.59
C LEU A 55 -3.27 6.12 -3.61
N ASN A 56 -3.42 7.00 -4.60
CA ASN A 56 -2.36 7.30 -5.57
C ASN A 56 -1.12 7.92 -4.90
N TRP A 57 -1.31 8.79 -3.90
CA TRP A 57 -0.22 9.38 -3.11
C TRP A 57 0.56 8.31 -2.35
N TYR A 58 -0.13 7.32 -1.81
CA TYR A 58 0.49 6.17 -1.13
C TYR A 58 1.04 5.11 -2.09
N GLY A 59 0.97 5.34 -3.40
CA GLY A 59 1.45 4.39 -4.40
C GLY A 59 0.55 3.15 -4.57
N ILE A 60 -0.65 3.17 -4.02
CA ILE A 60 -1.67 2.12 -4.21
C ILE A 60 -2.39 2.40 -5.53
N LYS A 61 -1.62 2.26 -6.59
CA LYS A 61 -2.10 2.27 -7.97
C LYS A 61 -1.36 1.18 -8.74
N PRO A 62 -2.04 0.48 -9.64
CA PRO A 62 -1.36 -0.47 -10.49
C PRO A 62 -0.37 0.26 -11.38
N LYS A 63 0.76 -0.40 -11.69
CA LYS A 63 1.83 0.14 -12.52
C LYS A 63 1.59 -0.08 -14.01
N HIS A 64 0.84 -1.13 -14.34
CA HIS A 64 0.56 -1.59 -15.69
C HIS A 64 -0.93 -1.87 -15.83
N GLU A 65 -1.41 -1.96 -17.06
CA GLU A 65 -2.76 -2.44 -17.34
C GLU A 65 -2.90 -3.91 -16.96
N PRO A 66 -4.10 -4.37 -16.58
CA PRO A 66 -4.33 -5.77 -16.27
C PRO A 66 -4.23 -6.64 -17.52
N VAL A 67 -3.71 -7.84 -17.37
CA VAL A 67 -3.79 -8.89 -18.37
C VAL A 67 -5.04 -9.71 -18.06
N SER A 68 -6.00 -9.74 -18.98
CA SER A 68 -7.30 -10.38 -18.75
C SER A 68 -7.63 -11.36 -19.85
N TYR A 69 -8.34 -12.42 -19.49
CA TYR A 69 -8.87 -13.43 -20.39
C TYR A 69 -10.34 -13.69 -20.07
N ARG A 70 -11.17 -13.77 -21.12
CA ARG A 70 -12.57 -14.13 -20.96
C ARG A 70 -12.72 -15.64 -21.03
N VAL A 71 -13.28 -16.23 -20.00
CA VAL A 71 -13.53 -17.66 -19.87
C VAL A 71 -15.03 -17.89 -19.96
N ILE A 72 -15.45 -18.76 -20.88
CA ILE A 72 -16.87 -19.08 -21.08
C ILE A 72 -17.07 -20.54 -20.68
N ASN A 73 -17.93 -20.77 -19.69
CA ASN A 73 -18.36 -22.08 -19.27
C ASN A 73 -19.88 -22.19 -19.45
N GLN A 74 -20.33 -23.09 -20.36
CA GLN A 74 -21.73 -23.27 -20.71
C GLN A 74 -22.44 -21.93 -21.08
N SER A 75 -23.15 -21.31 -20.14
CA SER A 75 -23.87 -20.05 -20.34
C SER A 75 -23.32 -18.89 -19.53
N GLN A 76 -22.29 -19.13 -18.74
CA GLN A 76 -21.67 -18.11 -17.88
C GLN A 76 -20.35 -17.65 -18.47
N SER A 77 -20.11 -16.35 -18.41
CA SER A 77 -18.88 -15.72 -18.87
C SER A 77 -18.21 -15.03 -17.69
N HIS A 78 -16.99 -15.43 -17.41
CA HIS A 78 -16.16 -14.87 -16.35
C HIS A 78 -14.91 -14.23 -16.91
N ILE A 79 -14.32 -13.30 -16.18
CA ILE A 79 -13.08 -12.62 -16.54
C ILE A 79 -12.02 -12.98 -15.52
N ILE A 80 -10.96 -13.61 -15.99
CA ILE A 80 -9.78 -13.91 -15.18
C ILE A 80 -8.75 -12.85 -15.48
N SER A 81 -8.35 -12.08 -14.46
CA SER A 81 -7.44 -10.97 -14.62
C SER A 81 -6.22 -11.09 -13.71
N ALA A 82 -5.04 -10.87 -14.26
CA ALA A 82 -3.82 -10.67 -13.51
C ALA A 82 -3.49 -9.17 -13.48
N TRP A 83 -3.43 -8.57 -12.28
CA TRP A 83 -3.03 -7.19 -12.13
C TRP A 83 -1.88 -7.05 -11.14
N ASN A 84 -0.72 -6.65 -11.64
CA ASN A 84 0.54 -6.74 -10.91
C ASN A 84 0.79 -8.18 -10.43
N LYS A 85 0.73 -8.40 -9.12
CA LYS A 85 0.98 -9.70 -8.48
C LYS A 85 -0.29 -10.32 -7.90
N GLN A 86 -1.45 -10.04 -8.45
CA GLN A 86 -2.71 -10.52 -7.92
C GLN A 86 -3.58 -11.10 -9.02
N LEU A 87 -4.17 -12.26 -8.76
CA LEU A 87 -5.14 -12.92 -9.62
C LEU A 87 -6.55 -12.57 -9.15
N PHE A 88 -7.40 -12.23 -10.11
CA PHE A 88 -8.80 -11.92 -9.89
C PHE A 88 -9.68 -12.86 -10.73
N PHE A 89 -10.80 -13.26 -10.14
CA PHE A 89 -11.93 -13.86 -10.81
C PHE A 89 -13.03 -12.80 -10.79
N ASP A 90 -13.41 -12.29 -11.97
CA ASP A 90 -14.21 -11.08 -12.11
C ASP A 90 -13.61 -9.92 -11.31
N ASP A 91 -14.27 -9.49 -10.23
CA ASP A 91 -13.83 -8.46 -9.31
C ASP A 91 -13.42 -9.00 -7.93
N ILE A 92 -13.22 -10.32 -7.79
CA ILE A 92 -12.84 -10.97 -6.54
C ILE A 92 -11.36 -11.36 -6.59
N ALA A 93 -10.58 -10.88 -5.63
CA ALA A 93 -9.18 -11.26 -5.49
C ALA A 93 -9.06 -12.72 -4.97
N ILE A 94 -8.34 -13.57 -5.72
CA ILE A 94 -8.23 -14.99 -5.40
C ILE A 94 -6.92 -15.33 -4.72
N THR A 95 -5.78 -14.99 -5.35
CA THR A 95 -4.45 -15.34 -4.84
C THR A 95 -3.40 -14.39 -5.39
N THR A 96 -2.20 -14.43 -4.79
CA THR A 96 -1.05 -13.69 -5.29
C THR A 96 -0.32 -14.47 -6.37
N LEU A 97 0.24 -13.75 -7.34
CA LEU A 97 1.05 -14.29 -8.43
C LEU A 97 2.51 -13.90 -8.24
N GLU A 98 3.41 -14.83 -8.51
CA GLU A 98 4.85 -14.55 -8.58
C GLU A 98 5.37 -14.52 -10.02
N GLN A 99 4.56 -14.99 -10.96
CA GLN A 99 4.88 -15.16 -12.38
C GLN A 99 3.81 -14.48 -13.25
N ASP A 100 4.14 -14.26 -14.52
CA ASP A 100 3.23 -13.66 -15.48
C ASP A 100 2.19 -14.66 -15.96
N MET A 101 0.97 -14.17 -16.25
CA MET A 101 -0.14 -14.97 -16.76
C MET A 101 -0.14 -14.99 -18.29
N HIS A 102 -0.24 -16.18 -18.86
CA HIS A 102 -0.20 -16.43 -20.31
C HIS A 102 -1.53 -16.90 -20.90
N GLY A 103 -2.54 -17.16 -20.07
CA GLY A 103 -3.85 -17.56 -20.52
C GLY A 103 -4.75 -18.04 -19.40
N ALA A 104 -6.06 -18.05 -19.67
CA ALA A 104 -7.06 -18.69 -18.83
C ALA A 104 -8.13 -19.34 -19.74
N ILE A 105 -8.55 -20.56 -19.41
CA ILE A 105 -9.59 -21.31 -20.14
C ILE A 105 -10.54 -22.01 -19.17
N ALA A 106 -11.76 -22.28 -19.62
CA ALA A 106 -12.59 -23.32 -19.00
C ALA A 106 -12.19 -24.67 -19.64
N ALA A 107 -11.74 -25.58 -18.80
CA ALA A 107 -11.60 -27.00 -19.12
C ALA A 107 -12.83 -27.78 -18.62
N GLU A 108 -12.80 -29.09 -18.68
CA GLU A 108 -13.99 -29.91 -18.39
C GLU A 108 -14.48 -29.76 -16.95
N GLN A 109 -13.59 -29.66 -15.97
CA GLN A 109 -13.93 -29.64 -14.55
C GLN A 109 -13.46 -28.35 -13.84
N PHE A 110 -12.54 -27.59 -14.43
CA PHE A 110 -11.85 -26.47 -13.79
C PHE A 110 -11.69 -25.29 -14.75
N ILE A 111 -11.48 -24.11 -14.17
CA ILE A 111 -10.83 -23.02 -14.87
C ILE A 111 -9.32 -23.18 -14.67
N VAL A 112 -8.60 -23.21 -15.77
CA VAL A 112 -7.15 -23.39 -15.82
C VAL A 112 -6.49 -22.06 -16.16
N VAL A 113 -5.58 -21.61 -15.31
CA VAL A 113 -4.80 -20.39 -15.51
C VAL A 113 -3.34 -20.77 -15.66
N ALA A 114 -2.74 -20.44 -16.79
CA ALA A 114 -1.34 -20.73 -17.07
C ALA A 114 -0.45 -19.53 -16.70
N LEU A 115 0.60 -19.82 -15.93
CA LEU A 115 1.68 -18.90 -15.59
C LEU A 115 2.98 -19.36 -16.29
N ASP A 116 4.09 -18.67 -16.02
CA ASP A 116 5.39 -19.02 -16.61
C ASP A 116 5.76 -20.51 -16.47
N ASN A 117 5.67 -21.05 -15.24
CA ASN A 117 6.07 -22.41 -14.90
C ASN A 117 5.08 -23.12 -13.97
N GLU A 118 3.89 -22.57 -13.81
CA GLU A 118 2.86 -23.06 -12.92
C GLU A 118 1.49 -22.96 -13.57
N ILE A 119 0.58 -23.78 -13.11
CA ILE A 119 -0.83 -23.75 -13.47
C ILE A 119 -1.63 -23.59 -12.20
N ILE A 120 -2.59 -22.66 -12.22
CA ILE A 120 -3.56 -22.48 -11.15
C ILE A 120 -4.89 -23.09 -11.62
N LEU A 121 -5.49 -23.89 -10.74
CA LEU A 121 -6.81 -24.46 -10.92
C LEU A 121 -7.81 -23.70 -10.06
N LEU A 122 -8.90 -23.25 -10.68
CA LEU A 122 -10.04 -22.63 -9.99
C LEU A 122 -11.30 -23.43 -10.26
N SER A 123 -12.25 -23.42 -9.33
CA SER A 123 -13.61 -23.87 -9.62
C SER A 123 -14.31 -22.91 -10.58
N PHE A 124 -15.46 -23.30 -11.11
CA PHE A 124 -16.27 -22.41 -11.94
C PHE A 124 -16.91 -21.25 -11.16
N GLU A 125 -16.93 -21.34 -9.84
CA GLU A 125 -17.36 -20.27 -8.92
C GLU A 125 -16.21 -19.36 -8.50
N GLY A 126 -14.98 -19.61 -8.99
CA GLY A 126 -13.78 -18.81 -8.71
C GLY A 126 -13.05 -19.19 -7.42
N GLU A 127 -13.37 -20.34 -6.82
CA GLU A 127 -12.62 -20.81 -5.64
C GLU A 127 -11.26 -21.35 -6.05
N PHE A 128 -10.22 -21.00 -5.31
CA PHE A 128 -8.88 -21.56 -5.50
C PHE A 128 -8.86 -23.03 -5.10
N ILE A 129 -8.49 -23.90 -6.02
CA ILE A 129 -8.40 -25.34 -5.78
C ILE A 129 -6.95 -25.72 -5.51
N GLU A 130 -6.07 -25.52 -6.48
CA GLU A 130 -4.68 -25.97 -6.38
C GLU A 130 -3.76 -25.14 -7.27
N ARG A 131 -2.46 -25.14 -6.91
CA ARG A 131 -1.36 -24.65 -7.73
C ARG A 131 -0.49 -25.85 -8.11
N VAL A 132 -0.50 -26.19 -9.37
CA VAL A 132 0.27 -27.29 -9.92
C VAL A 132 1.56 -26.71 -10.48
N SER A 133 2.67 -26.95 -9.79
CA SER A 133 3.98 -26.72 -10.40
C SER A 133 4.18 -27.78 -11.47
N THR A 134 4.41 -27.37 -12.69
CA THR A 134 4.71 -28.31 -13.76
C THR A 134 6.06 -28.96 -13.46
N SER A 135 6.00 -30.13 -12.80
CA SER A 135 7.17 -30.91 -12.41
C SER A 135 7.92 -31.55 -13.60
N ILE A 136 7.36 -31.40 -14.78
CA ILE A 136 8.00 -31.69 -16.02
C ILE A 136 8.90 -30.49 -16.33
N SER A 137 10.15 -30.74 -16.73
CA SER A 137 11.12 -29.73 -17.18
C SER A 137 10.61 -29.04 -18.46
N PHE A 138 9.47 -28.38 -18.36
CA PHE A 138 9.02 -27.49 -19.44
C PHE A 138 9.93 -26.26 -19.43
N SER A 139 10.37 -25.89 -20.58
CA SER A 139 10.68 -24.51 -20.84
C SER A 139 9.42 -23.66 -20.57
N LYS A 140 9.62 -22.40 -20.22
CA LYS A 140 8.56 -21.42 -19.87
C LYS A 140 7.33 -21.54 -20.77
N ILE A 141 6.12 -21.59 -20.17
CA ILE A 141 4.85 -21.53 -20.89
C ILE A 141 4.70 -20.18 -21.57
N GLN A 142 4.33 -20.17 -22.84
CA GLN A 142 4.15 -18.97 -23.64
C GLN A 142 2.69 -18.68 -23.94
N ARG A 143 1.89 -19.73 -24.12
CA ARG A 143 0.47 -19.63 -24.48
C ARG A 143 -0.30 -20.80 -23.89
N LEU A 144 -1.58 -20.53 -23.62
CA LEU A 144 -2.56 -21.52 -23.23
C LEU A 144 -3.65 -21.59 -24.29
N GLY A 145 -4.10 -22.77 -24.59
CA GLY A 145 -5.22 -23.04 -25.48
C GLY A 145 -6.00 -24.26 -25.02
N LYS A 146 -6.94 -24.73 -25.83
CA LYS A 146 -7.69 -25.96 -25.59
C LYS A 146 -7.85 -26.79 -26.88
N LYS A 147 -7.90 -28.07 -26.68
CA LYS A 147 -8.28 -29.05 -27.72
C LYS A 147 -9.14 -30.11 -27.06
N TYR A 148 -10.34 -30.37 -27.61
CA TYR A 148 -11.32 -31.31 -27.02
C TYR A 148 -11.62 -31.02 -25.53
N GLN A 149 -11.79 -29.74 -25.15
CA GLN A 149 -12.00 -29.28 -23.78
C GLN A 149 -10.84 -29.54 -22.80
N ARG A 150 -9.71 -30.04 -23.27
CA ARG A 150 -8.50 -30.30 -22.51
C ARG A 150 -7.51 -29.14 -22.69
N PRO A 151 -6.80 -28.73 -21.64
CA PRO A 151 -5.79 -27.68 -21.71
C PRO A 151 -4.63 -28.07 -22.62
N VAL A 152 -4.18 -27.12 -23.43
CA VAL A 152 -2.98 -27.25 -24.26
C VAL A 152 -2.07 -26.07 -23.96
N ILE A 153 -0.79 -26.33 -23.69
CA ILE A 153 0.23 -25.30 -23.51
C ILE A 153 1.24 -25.33 -24.67
N GLU A 154 1.69 -24.15 -25.05
CA GLU A 154 2.86 -23.94 -25.89
C GLU A 154 4.00 -23.46 -24.99
N THR A 155 5.19 -24.04 -25.16
CA THR A 155 6.38 -23.70 -24.41
C THR A 155 7.36 -22.86 -25.24
N SER A 156 8.33 -22.24 -24.60
CA SER A 156 9.37 -21.45 -25.26
C SER A 156 10.25 -22.27 -26.23
N ASP A 157 10.33 -23.59 -26.05
CA ASP A 157 10.93 -24.52 -26.99
C ASP A 157 9.84 -25.07 -27.93
N PRO A 158 9.26 -24.38 -28.81
CA PRO A 158 7.97 -24.51 -29.50
C PRO A 158 7.40 -25.96 -29.55
N LEU A 159 7.23 -26.54 -28.40
CA LEU A 159 6.56 -27.81 -28.15
C LEU A 159 5.17 -27.57 -27.58
N TYR A 160 4.25 -28.45 -27.97
CA TYR A 160 2.84 -28.38 -27.57
C TYR A 160 2.52 -29.57 -26.70
N TYR A 161 1.90 -29.32 -25.56
CA TYR A 161 1.54 -30.35 -24.61
C TYR A 161 0.05 -30.26 -24.29
N ILE A 162 -0.64 -31.40 -24.29
CA ILE A 162 -2.03 -31.53 -23.88
C ILE A 162 -2.10 -32.20 -22.52
N ALA A 163 -2.87 -31.61 -21.60
CA ALA A 163 -3.09 -32.22 -20.30
C ALA A 163 -3.98 -33.45 -20.37
N ASP A 164 -3.86 -34.37 -19.43
CA ASP A 164 -4.86 -35.39 -19.15
C ASP A 164 -6.12 -34.78 -18.50
N GLU A 165 -7.13 -35.61 -18.18
CA GLU A 165 -8.40 -35.16 -17.55
C GLU A 165 -8.21 -34.56 -16.15
N HIS A 166 -7.14 -34.92 -15.45
CA HIS A 166 -6.82 -34.46 -14.10
C HIS A 166 -5.76 -33.38 -14.05
N ILE A 167 -5.21 -33.00 -15.22
CA ILE A 167 -4.16 -31.95 -15.36
C ILE A 167 -2.85 -32.34 -14.62
N LEU A 168 -2.61 -33.63 -14.45
CA LEU A 168 -1.43 -34.17 -13.79
C LEU A 168 -0.34 -34.57 -14.81
N ASP A 169 -0.73 -35.19 -15.91
CA ASP A 169 0.17 -35.65 -16.96
C ASP A 169 -0.01 -34.88 -18.27
N TRP A 170 1.06 -34.73 -19.02
CA TRP A 170 1.12 -33.93 -20.24
C TRP A 170 1.77 -34.67 -21.37
N ASP A 171 1.04 -34.87 -22.46
CA ASP A 171 1.52 -35.53 -23.65
C ASP A 171 1.89 -34.55 -24.76
N VAL A 172 2.96 -34.80 -25.48
CA VAL A 172 3.35 -33.99 -26.65
C VAL A 172 2.38 -34.21 -27.81
N ILE A 173 1.94 -33.12 -28.41
CA ILE A 173 1.01 -33.15 -29.56
C ILE A 173 1.52 -32.26 -30.71
N SER A 174 0.86 -32.40 -31.88
CA SER A 174 1.04 -31.47 -33.00
C SER A 174 0.20 -30.21 -32.82
N ASN A 175 0.60 -29.13 -33.49
CA ASN A 175 -0.08 -27.81 -33.44
C ASN A 175 -1.36 -27.75 -34.30
N GLU A 176 -2.07 -28.83 -34.45
CA GLU A 176 -3.30 -28.88 -35.27
C GLU A 176 -4.54 -28.75 -34.38
N ASP A 177 -5.52 -27.98 -34.85
CA ASP A 177 -6.84 -27.82 -34.20
C ASP A 177 -6.80 -27.36 -32.74
N ILE A 178 -5.89 -26.44 -32.38
CA ILE A 178 -5.80 -25.85 -31.05
C ILE A 178 -6.51 -24.50 -31.06
N GLU A 179 -7.48 -24.33 -30.17
CA GLU A 179 -8.10 -23.03 -29.91
C GLU A 179 -7.28 -22.26 -28.88
N TRP A 180 -6.47 -21.30 -29.35
CA TRP A 180 -5.64 -20.47 -28.48
C TRP A 180 -6.44 -19.39 -27.77
N THR A 181 -6.14 -19.15 -26.50
CA THR A 181 -6.70 -18.02 -25.75
C THR A 181 -6.26 -16.71 -26.37
N GLN A 182 -7.17 -15.74 -26.34
CA GLN A 182 -6.89 -14.36 -26.72
C GLN A 182 -7.05 -13.45 -25.51
N GLN A 183 -6.12 -12.50 -25.39
CA GLN A 183 -6.22 -11.50 -24.37
C GLN A 183 -7.49 -10.68 -24.58
N TYR A 184 -8.23 -10.49 -23.50
CA TYR A 184 -9.45 -9.70 -23.47
C TYR A 184 -9.18 -8.29 -22.98
N SER A 185 -9.65 -7.30 -23.70
CA SER A 185 -9.58 -5.91 -23.27
C SER A 185 -10.83 -5.57 -22.47
N LEU A 186 -10.64 -5.20 -21.20
CA LEU A 186 -11.73 -4.80 -20.31
C LEU A 186 -12.40 -3.53 -20.85
N ASP A 187 -13.71 -3.46 -20.73
CA ASP A 187 -14.42 -2.19 -20.91
C ASP A 187 -14.22 -1.25 -19.71
N ALA A 188 -14.75 -0.03 -19.80
CA ALA A 188 -14.53 0.98 -18.75
C ALA A 188 -15.18 0.59 -17.41
N GLU A 189 -16.31 -0.11 -17.44
CA GLU A 189 -17.01 -0.55 -16.22
C GLU A 189 -16.29 -1.74 -15.57
N GLU A 190 -15.89 -2.73 -16.36
CA GLU A 190 -15.10 -3.88 -15.92
C GLU A 190 -13.77 -3.45 -15.33
N HIS A 191 -13.08 -2.50 -15.99
CA HIS A 191 -11.82 -1.94 -15.50
C HIS A 191 -11.99 -1.22 -14.16
N GLU A 192 -13.05 -0.40 -14.00
CA GLU A 192 -13.29 0.32 -12.74
C GLU A 192 -13.64 -0.64 -11.59
N LYS A 193 -14.45 -1.68 -11.85
CA LYS A 193 -14.74 -2.74 -10.87
C LYS A 193 -13.47 -3.45 -10.41
N LEU A 194 -12.64 -3.84 -11.37
CA LEU A 194 -11.35 -4.48 -11.08
C LEU A 194 -10.40 -3.56 -10.31
N LEU A 195 -10.38 -2.24 -10.63
CA LEU A 195 -9.58 -1.26 -9.92
C LEU A 195 -10.04 -1.08 -8.45
N VAL A 196 -11.35 -1.10 -8.21
CA VAL A 196 -11.90 -1.06 -6.85
C VAL A 196 -11.50 -2.32 -6.09
N ALA A 197 -11.62 -3.51 -6.72
CA ALA A 197 -11.19 -4.76 -6.14
C ALA A 197 -9.68 -4.80 -5.83
N TYR A 198 -8.84 -4.31 -6.74
CA TYR A 198 -7.40 -4.18 -6.55
C TYR A 198 -7.03 -3.30 -5.35
N ARG A 199 -7.74 -2.19 -5.17
CA ARG A 199 -7.54 -1.27 -4.03
C ARG A 199 -8.07 -1.81 -2.71
N GLY A 200 -8.98 -2.77 -2.77
CA GLY A 200 -9.63 -3.35 -1.60
C GLY A 200 -10.35 -2.29 -0.76
N ASN A 201 -10.34 -2.45 0.55
CA ASN A 201 -10.97 -1.51 1.46
C ASN A 201 -10.28 -0.13 1.52
N GLY A 202 -9.12 0.03 0.87
CA GLY A 202 -8.33 1.26 0.92
C GLY A 202 -7.36 1.29 2.12
N LEU A 203 -7.06 2.49 2.60
CA LEU A 203 -6.14 2.72 3.71
C LEU A 203 -6.88 2.86 5.04
N LYS A 204 -6.39 2.18 6.06
CA LYS A 204 -6.86 2.40 7.44
C LYS A 204 -6.63 3.86 7.84
N LEU A 205 -7.63 4.49 8.45
CA LEU A 205 -7.53 5.87 8.94
C LEU A 205 -6.40 6.01 9.99
N GLU A 206 -6.23 5.00 10.83
CA GLU A 206 -5.10 4.92 11.77
C GLU A 206 -3.76 5.11 11.08
N ARG A 207 -3.53 4.43 9.95
CA ARG A 207 -2.30 4.55 9.17
C ARG A 207 -2.07 5.96 8.67
N ILE A 208 -3.12 6.61 8.17
CA ILE A 208 -3.06 7.99 7.67
C ILE A 208 -2.70 8.95 8.81
N ILE A 209 -3.36 8.81 9.96
CA ILE A 209 -3.08 9.63 11.15
C ILE A 209 -1.66 9.40 11.67
N LEU A 210 -1.20 8.15 11.69
CA LEU A 210 0.17 7.79 12.08
C LEU A 210 1.21 8.40 11.15
N ASP A 211 0.98 8.33 9.84
CA ASP A 211 1.90 8.89 8.85
C ASP A 211 1.89 10.42 8.86
N LEU A 212 0.75 11.05 9.19
CA LEU A 212 0.67 12.48 9.44
C LEU A 212 1.42 12.87 10.73
N HIS A 213 1.25 12.09 11.81
CA HIS A 213 1.94 12.32 13.09
C HIS A 213 3.45 12.18 12.97
N SER A 214 3.92 11.19 12.24
CA SER A 214 5.35 10.93 12.02
C SER A 214 5.97 11.75 10.88
N GLY A 215 5.15 12.47 10.10
CA GLY A 215 5.59 13.19 8.90
C GLY A 215 5.76 12.33 7.65
N ARG A 216 5.67 11.00 7.76
CA ARG A 216 5.87 10.06 6.63
C ARG A 216 4.96 10.31 5.44
N ILE A 217 3.80 10.94 5.66
CA ILE A 217 2.90 11.33 4.57
C ILE A 217 3.58 12.22 3.52
N PHE A 218 4.64 12.95 3.91
CA PHE A 218 5.46 13.79 3.02
C PHE A 218 6.83 13.15 2.71
N GLY A 219 6.97 11.83 2.91
CA GLY A 219 8.23 11.10 2.72
C GLY A 219 9.32 11.54 3.70
N ASP A 220 10.58 11.39 3.31
CA ASP A 220 11.75 11.69 4.16
C ASP A 220 11.79 13.15 4.61
N PHE A 221 11.38 14.07 3.74
CA PHE A 221 11.30 15.50 4.11
C PHE A 221 10.38 15.73 5.30
N GLY A 222 9.21 15.08 5.33
CA GLY A 222 8.26 15.18 6.43
C GLY A 222 8.82 14.62 7.73
N VAL A 223 9.55 13.52 7.68
CA VAL A 223 10.21 12.92 8.85
C VAL A 223 11.23 13.91 9.45
N TYR A 224 12.12 14.48 8.62
CA TYR A 224 13.07 15.48 9.08
C TYR A 224 12.39 16.75 9.64
N LEU A 225 11.25 17.14 9.08
CA LEU A 225 10.47 18.27 9.59
C LEU A 225 9.94 17.99 10.99
N MET A 226 9.44 16.77 11.25
CA MET A 226 8.95 16.37 12.57
C MET A 226 10.09 16.22 13.59
N ASP A 227 11.25 15.71 13.17
CA ASP A 227 12.46 15.69 14.01
C ASP A 227 12.89 17.10 14.40
N ALA A 228 12.90 18.03 13.44
CA ALA A 228 13.21 19.43 13.71
C ALA A 228 12.19 20.06 14.69
N ALA A 229 10.89 19.71 14.55
CA ALA A 229 9.86 20.15 15.49
C ALA A 229 10.11 19.62 16.91
N ALA A 230 10.48 18.35 17.05
CA ALA A 230 10.82 17.74 18.34
C ALA A 230 12.03 18.42 18.98
N ILE A 231 13.09 18.68 18.22
CA ILE A 231 14.28 19.41 18.68
C ILE A 231 13.90 20.84 19.10
N ALA A 232 13.06 21.53 18.32
CA ALA A 232 12.58 22.86 18.65
C ALA A 232 11.78 22.87 19.97
N LEU A 233 10.93 21.87 20.21
CA LEU A 233 10.19 21.71 21.47
C LEU A 233 11.12 21.51 22.67
N LEU A 234 12.13 20.66 22.56
CA LEU A 234 13.12 20.46 23.58
C LEU A 234 13.86 21.78 23.89
N TRP A 235 14.29 22.50 22.86
CA TRP A 235 14.94 23.79 23.00
C TRP A 235 14.03 24.84 23.69
N LEU A 236 12.76 24.92 23.29
CA LEU A 236 11.76 25.79 23.89
C LEU A 236 11.55 25.46 25.37
N SER A 237 11.47 24.18 25.72
CA SER A 237 11.30 23.70 27.09
C SER A 237 12.49 24.14 27.96
N PHE A 238 13.72 23.86 27.54
CA PHE A 238 14.92 24.25 28.27
C PHE A 238 15.09 25.77 28.35
N SER A 239 14.86 26.48 27.25
CA SER A 239 14.96 27.95 27.23
C SER A 239 13.88 28.60 28.09
N GLY A 240 12.67 28.06 28.12
CA GLY A 240 11.58 28.49 29.00
C GLY A 240 11.92 28.34 30.49
N LEU A 241 12.46 27.19 30.88
CA LEU A 241 12.91 26.89 32.24
C LEU A 241 14.04 27.85 32.66
N TRP A 242 15.00 28.12 31.78
CA TRP A 242 16.09 29.05 32.04
C TRP A 242 15.59 30.49 32.23
N VAL A 243 14.68 30.94 31.36
CA VAL A 243 14.05 32.29 31.48
C VAL A 243 13.29 32.43 32.79
N TRP A 244 12.47 31.41 33.14
CA TRP A 244 11.71 31.36 34.37
C TRP A 244 12.63 31.44 35.63
N ASN A 245 13.65 30.60 35.68
CA ASN A 245 14.60 30.56 36.78
C ASN A 245 15.38 31.90 36.91
N SER A 246 15.77 32.50 35.79
CA SER A 246 16.43 33.81 35.76
C SER A 246 15.52 34.92 36.30
N ARG A 247 14.22 34.90 35.96
CA ARG A 247 13.21 35.86 36.51
C ARG A 247 12.99 35.65 38.00
N ARG A 248 12.86 34.39 38.45
CA ARG A 248 12.69 34.03 39.88
C ARG A 248 13.87 34.50 40.73
N ARG A 249 15.12 34.29 40.27
CA ARG A 249 16.33 34.76 40.95
C ARG A 249 16.35 36.30 41.07
N LYS A 250 15.93 37.03 40.03
CA LYS A 250 15.87 38.50 40.06
C LYS A 250 14.81 38.99 41.06
N MET A 251 13.64 38.37 41.11
CA MET A 251 12.58 38.75 42.07
C MET A 251 13.00 38.49 43.51
N ARG A 252 13.67 37.35 43.79
CA ARG A 252 14.20 37.05 45.12
C ARG A 252 15.25 38.09 45.57
N ARG A 253 16.16 38.49 44.66
CA ARG A 253 17.16 39.54 44.97
C ARG A 253 16.51 40.90 45.23
N LYS A 254 15.49 41.30 44.47
CA LYS A 254 14.74 42.53 44.69
C LYS A 254 13.99 42.51 46.04
N LYS A 255 13.41 41.35 46.41
CA LYS A 255 12.72 41.22 47.71
C LYS A 255 13.69 41.31 48.91
N HIS A 256 14.88 40.71 48.77
CA HIS A 256 15.93 40.78 49.77
C HIS A 256 16.46 42.24 49.96
N TYR A 257 16.71 42.96 48.86
CA TYR A 257 17.15 44.35 48.88
C TYR A 257 16.11 45.27 49.53
N ARG A 258 14.81 45.08 49.20
CA ARG A 258 13.72 45.87 49.82
C ARG A 258 13.54 45.58 51.30
N LYS A 259 13.91 44.39 51.79
CA LYS A 259 13.80 44.03 53.21
C LYS A 259 14.93 44.68 54.07
N HIS A 260 16.09 44.90 53.45
CA HIS A 260 17.26 45.49 54.16
C HIS A 260 17.35 47.02 54.06
N HIS A 261 16.53 47.69 53.25
CA HIS A 261 16.54 49.15 53.08
C HIS A 261 15.20 49.79 53.48
N ARG A 262 14.36 49.07 54.24
CA ARG A 262 13.21 49.62 54.97
C ARG A 262 13.55 49.65 56.44
N VAL A 263 14.50 50.48 56.78
CA VAL A 263 14.74 50.99 58.14
C VAL A 263 14.82 52.53 58.06
#